data_44f2f716b9332cb0337dd40401c6c68f
#
_entry.id   44f2f716b9332cb0337dd40401c6c68f
#
_cell.length_a   1.000
_cell.length_b   1.000
_cell.length_c   1.000
_cell.angle_alpha   90.00
_cell.angle_beta   90.00
_cell.angle_gamma   90.00
#
_symmetry.space_group_name_H-M   'P 1'
#
loop_
_entity.id
_entity.type
_entity.pdbx_description
1 polymer ?
#
loop_
_entity_poly.entity_id
_entity_poly.type
_entity_poly.pdbx_seq_one_letter_code
_entity_poly.pdbx_strand_id
1 'polypeptide(L)'
;MTIDIKTLGRHQGSFLLQGLSIGKTRNDSDMLQGTIIVRGGDSIRFVCFDNVIVSQFKENGVTTIYVSDGDVTIQNYNESLSAKLEGIRGLSADYNPSEFMEVIDPSKNAHEIGALVRKLMTEKGAQLTLHMLSDRGKELSVAMAAQYGGYHDGKVGGLLNHIRKLLRYAEVAMTEYELLHTMSPEERDLVILGLVVHDFGKILELKNGAYTEISIVPHTYLAIEIISKYKDLIEETYNEMFYRELQAIILEHHGEFGERPKTVYAYLVHVIDLLDSRVSGLQRKVEGLELGDTTNVAFDGYKLQFNRYDASNTGTYPTAPKQEVATPTEETTESID
;
A
#
# COMPACT_ATOMS: atom_id res chain seq x y z
N MET A 1 -3.94 19.13 -22.55
CA MET A 1 -2.76 19.80 -21.92
C MET A 1 -2.57 19.20 -20.52
N THR A 2 -1.33 19.06 -20.07
CA THR A 2 -1.02 18.63 -18.70
C THR A 2 -0.93 19.88 -17.81
N ILE A 3 -1.54 19.83 -16.63
CA ILE A 3 -1.45 20.92 -15.66
C ILE A 3 -0.08 20.86 -14.96
N ASP A 4 0.59 22.01 -14.86
CA ASP A 4 1.79 22.13 -14.03
C ASP A 4 1.39 22.53 -12.59
N ILE A 5 1.38 21.56 -11.69
CA ILE A 5 0.98 21.78 -10.29
C ILE A 5 2.07 22.42 -9.42
N LYS A 6 3.26 22.66 -9.97
CA LYS A 6 4.40 23.31 -9.30
C LYS A 6 4.44 24.81 -9.54
N THR A 7 3.70 25.30 -10.54
CA THR A 7 3.66 26.70 -10.92
C THR A 7 2.38 27.38 -10.41
N LEU A 8 2.53 28.49 -9.68
CA LEU A 8 1.40 29.30 -9.20
C LEU A 8 0.60 29.88 -10.36
N GLY A 9 -0.71 30.01 -10.17
CA GLY A 9 -1.60 30.63 -11.14
C GLY A 9 -2.71 29.69 -11.62
N ARG A 10 -3.43 30.15 -12.66
CA ARG A 10 -4.55 29.41 -13.26
C ARG A 10 -4.05 28.47 -14.34
N HIS A 11 -4.51 27.24 -14.28
CA HIS A 11 -4.19 26.17 -15.22
C HIS A 11 -5.46 25.52 -15.75
N GLN A 12 -5.40 25.02 -16.98
CA GLN A 12 -6.47 24.26 -17.63
C GLN A 12 -5.89 22.97 -18.21
N GLY A 13 -6.58 21.86 -18.02
CA GLY A 13 -6.14 20.56 -18.57
C GLY A 13 -6.87 19.37 -17.98
N SER A 14 -6.34 18.18 -18.27
CA SER A 14 -6.87 16.90 -17.78
C SER A 14 -6.14 16.43 -16.53
N PHE A 15 -6.90 15.79 -15.61
CA PHE A 15 -6.38 15.25 -14.37
C PHE A 15 -7.33 14.20 -13.77
N LEU A 16 -6.86 13.47 -12.77
CA LEU A 16 -7.72 12.68 -11.88
C LEU A 16 -8.06 13.47 -10.63
N LEU A 17 -9.31 13.35 -10.19
CA LEU A 17 -9.73 13.66 -8.82
C LEU A 17 -9.80 12.37 -8.03
N GLN A 18 -9.12 12.30 -6.88
CA GLN A 18 -9.06 11.12 -6.03
C GLN A 18 -9.30 11.44 -4.55
N GLY A 19 -9.82 10.47 -3.80
CA GLY A 19 -10.07 10.61 -2.37
C GLY A 19 -11.09 11.70 -2.05
N LEU A 20 -12.14 11.80 -2.86
CA LEU A 20 -13.15 12.84 -2.80
C LEU A 20 -13.97 12.73 -1.50
N SER A 21 -14.10 13.84 -0.81
CA SER A 21 -14.95 13.95 0.38
C SER A 21 -15.59 15.32 0.48
N ILE A 22 -16.77 15.35 1.07
CA ILE A 22 -17.46 16.61 1.37
C ILE A 22 -17.15 17.03 2.80
N GLY A 23 -16.52 18.19 2.94
CA GLY A 23 -16.22 18.83 4.21
C GLY A 23 -17.11 20.06 4.44
N LYS A 24 -16.96 20.69 5.62
CA LYS A 24 -17.61 21.96 5.96
C LYS A 24 -16.58 23.08 6.05
N THR A 25 -16.92 24.24 5.52
CA THR A 25 -16.19 25.48 5.74
C THR A 25 -16.46 26.04 7.12
N ARG A 26 -15.70 27.08 7.53
CA ARG A 26 -15.99 27.80 8.79
C ARG A 26 -17.38 28.43 8.85
N ASN A 27 -17.98 28.69 7.69
CA ASN A 27 -19.33 29.26 7.58
C ASN A 27 -20.40 28.18 7.35
N ASP A 28 -20.11 26.94 7.68
CA ASP A 28 -21.00 25.77 7.53
C ASP A 28 -21.45 25.46 6.08
N SER A 29 -20.81 26.06 5.09
CA SER A 29 -21.04 25.72 3.68
C SER A 29 -20.30 24.45 3.31
N ASP A 30 -20.87 23.65 2.41
CA ASP A 30 -20.21 22.45 1.91
C ASP A 30 -19.03 22.80 1.00
N MET A 31 -17.98 22.01 1.06
CA MET A 31 -16.86 22.08 0.13
C MET A 31 -16.46 20.66 -0.28
N LEU A 32 -16.08 20.49 -1.55
CA LEU A 32 -15.44 19.27 -2.02
C LEU A 32 -13.94 19.39 -1.81
N GLN A 33 -13.33 18.32 -1.32
CA GLN A 33 -11.88 18.22 -1.15
C GLN A 33 -11.37 16.85 -1.58
N GLY A 34 -10.08 16.78 -1.87
CA GLY A 34 -9.42 15.57 -2.33
C GLY A 34 -8.04 15.87 -2.87
N THR A 35 -7.59 15.03 -3.80
CA THR A 35 -6.29 15.15 -4.46
C THR A 35 -6.47 15.21 -5.97
N ILE A 36 -5.82 16.18 -6.63
CA ILE A 36 -5.62 16.20 -8.07
C ILE A 36 -4.35 15.43 -8.37
N ILE A 37 -4.42 14.49 -9.33
CA ILE A 37 -3.27 13.76 -9.86
C ILE A 37 -3.17 14.10 -11.34
N VAL A 38 -2.02 14.64 -11.76
CA VAL A 38 -1.76 14.96 -13.16
C VAL A 38 -1.01 13.84 -13.87
N ARG A 39 -0.99 13.86 -15.21
CA ARG A 39 -0.22 12.88 -15.97
C ARG A 39 1.25 12.88 -15.52
N GLY A 40 1.80 11.70 -15.30
CA GLY A 40 3.13 11.52 -14.75
C GLY A 40 3.18 11.33 -13.22
N GLY A 41 2.03 11.39 -12.54
CA GLY A 41 1.90 10.98 -11.12
C GLY A 41 2.08 12.09 -10.09
N ASP A 42 2.48 13.29 -10.49
CA ASP A 42 2.54 14.42 -9.56
C ASP A 42 1.13 14.71 -9.02
N SER A 43 1.04 15.05 -7.74
CA SER A 43 -0.25 15.25 -7.08
C SER A 43 -0.27 16.47 -6.17
N ILE A 44 -1.45 17.06 -5.98
CA ILE A 44 -1.68 18.22 -5.13
C ILE A 44 -3.05 18.13 -4.45
N ARG A 45 -3.15 18.52 -3.18
CA ARG A 45 -4.43 18.64 -2.50
C ARG A 45 -5.24 19.79 -3.10
N PHE A 46 -6.55 19.59 -3.21
CA PHE A 46 -7.45 20.63 -3.67
C PHE A 46 -8.64 20.83 -2.75
N VAL A 47 -9.23 22.02 -2.89
CA VAL A 47 -10.57 22.36 -2.36
C VAL A 47 -11.42 22.96 -3.48
N CYS A 48 -12.71 22.75 -3.42
CA CYS A 48 -13.70 23.37 -4.31
C CYS A 48 -14.86 23.91 -3.49
N PHE A 49 -15.19 25.16 -3.73
CA PHE A 49 -16.30 25.88 -3.07
C PHE A 49 -17.47 26.16 -4.02
N ASP A 50 -17.37 25.74 -5.27
CA ASP A 50 -18.44 25.89 -6.25
C ASP A 50 -19.60 24.93 -5.92
N ASN A 51 -20.76 25.48 -5.58
CA ASN A 51 -21.91 24.70 -5.15
C ASN A 51 -22.43 23.74 -6.24
N VAL A 52 -22.25 24.08 -7.51
CA VAL A 52 -22.66 23.22 -8.63
C VAL A 52 -21.77 22.00 -8.69
N ILE A 53 -20.45 22.20 -8.61
CA ILE A 53 -19.48 21.11 -8.59
C ILE A 53 -19.67 20.26 -7.32
N VAL A 54 -19.75 20.89 -6.15
CA VAL A 54 -19.94 20.19 -4.87
C VAL A 54 -21.18 19.30 -4.90
N SER A 55 -22.31 19.80 -5.44
CA SER A 55 -23.54 19.04 -5.51
C SER A 55 -23.45 17.79 -6.41
N GLN A 56 -22.63 17.81 -7.46
CA GLN A 56 -22.44 16.65 -8.34
C GLN A 56 -21.83 15.45 -7.61
N PHE A 57 -21.09 15.68 -6.52
CA PHE A 57 -20.37 14.63 -5.78
C PHE A 57 -21.05 14.25 -4.45
N LYS A 58 -22.11 14.94 -4.03
CA LYS A 58 -22.82 14.63 -2.77
C LYS A 58 -23.55 13.28 -2.79
N GLU A 59 -24.05 12.87 -3.94
CA GLU A 59 -24.96 11.72 -4.07
C GLU A 59 -24.30 10.50 -4.71
N ASN A 60 -23.09 10.62 -5.26
CA ASN A 60 -22.56 9.61 -6.18
C ASN A 60 -21.53 8.64 -5.58
N GLY A 61 -21.08 8.81 -4.32
CA GLY A 61 -20.11 7.90 -3.70
C GLY A 61 -18.80 7.71 -4.47
N VAL A 62 -18.54 8.55 -5.50
CA VAL A 62 -17.40 8.44 -6.39
C VAL A 62 -16.15 8.87 -5.66
N THR A 63 -15.18 7.96 -5.52
CA THR A 63 -13.90 8.23 -4.86
C THR A 63 -12.80 8.66 -5.82
N THR A 64 -12.92 8.30 -7.09
CA THR A 64 -11.95 8.66 -8.14
C THR A 64 -12.66 8.89 -9.47
N ILE A 65 -12.35 10.01 -10.16
CA ILE A 65 -12.92 10.33 -11.45
C ILE A 65 -11.91 11.07 -12.35
N TYR A 66 -11.89 10.74 -13.63
CA TYR A 66 -11.12 11.46 -14.63
C TYR A 66 -11.88 12.70 -15.12
N VAL A 67 -11.17 13.83 -15.18
CA VAL A 67 -11.62 15.10 -15.74
C VAL A 67 -10.81 15.35 -17.01
N SER A 68 -11.48 15.36 -18.17
CA SER A 68 -10.78 15.58 -19.45
C SER A 68 -10.40 17.05 -19.68
N ASP A 69 -11.18 17.98 -19.10
CA ASP A 69 -10.96 19.43 -19.18
C ASP A 69 -11.41 20.09 -17.88
N GLY A 70 -10.47 20.54 -17.09
CA GLY A 70 -10.72 21.17 -15.78
C GLY A 70 -9.92 22.46 -15.61
N ASP A 71 -10.48 23.37 -14.83
CA ASP A 71 -9.85 24.63 -14.44
C ASP A 71 -9.44 24.56 -12.98
N VAL A 72 -8.16 24.84 -12.72
CA VAL A 72 -7.60 24.86 -11.37
C VAL A 72 -6.71 26.09 -11.17
N THR A 73 -6.72 26.64 -9.97
CA THR A 73 -5.78 27.68 -9.55
C THR A 73 -4.85 27.14 -8.49
N ILE A 74 -3.55 27.12 -8.79
CA ILE A 74 -2.50 26.73 -7.84
C ILE A 74 -2.11 27.95 -7.00
N GLN A 75 -2.12 27.81 -5.68
CA GLN A 75 -1.87 28.88 -4.74
C GLN A 75 -1.05 28.41 -3.54
N ASN A 76 -0.39 29.32 -2.86
CA ASN A 76 0.22 29.06 -1.54
C ASN A 76 -0.84 29.17 -0.46
N TYR A 77 -0.96 28.13 0.36
CA TYR A 77 -1.79 28.13 1.54
C TYR A 77 -1.03 27.52 2.72
N ASN A 78 -0.82 28.29 3.80
CA ASN A 78 -0.04 27.85 4.96
C ASN A 78 1.34 27.26 4.57
N GLU A 79 2.11 28.01 3.79
CA GLU A 79 3.46 27.64 3.33
C GLU A 79 3.54 26.39 2.43
N SER A 80 2.39 25.89 1.99
CA SER A 80 2.30 24.74 1.10
C SER A 80 1.51 25.06 -0.17
N LEU A 81 1.87 24.41 -1.29
CA LEU A 81 1.07 24.51 -2.49
C LEU A 81 -0.26 23.78 -2.31
N SER A 82 -1.33 24.41 -2.75
CA SER A 82 -2.67 23.83 -2.80
C SER A 82 -3.40 24.26 -4.08
N ALA A 83 -4.37 23.45 -4.53
CA ALA A 83 -5.18 23.76 -5.68
C ALA A 83 -6.59 24.20 -5.26
N LYS A 84 -7.14 25.19 -5.95
CA LYS A 84 -8.56 25.50 -5.94
C LYS A 84 -9.17 25.02 -7.24
N LEU A 85 -10.10 24.07 -7.18
CA LEU A 85 -10.82 23.56 -8.33
C LEU A 85 -11.94 24.55 -8.69
N GLU A 86 -11.95 25.05 -9.93
CA GLU A 86 -12.85 26.11 -10.38
C GLU A 86 -13.78 25.66 -11.51
N GLY A 87 -13.47 24.57 -12.20
CA GLY A 87 -14.31 24.03 -13.26
C GLY A 87 -13.98 22.59 -13.61
N ILE A 88 -14.98 21.82 -13.99
CA ILE A 88 -14.83 20.45 -14.46
C ILE A 88 -15.74 20.17 -15.65
N ARG A 89 -15.18 19.48 -16.65
CA ARG A 89 -15.88 19.06 -17.86
C ARG A 89 -15.39 17.69 -18.30
N GLY A 90 -16.26 16.92 -18.95
CA GLY A 90 -15.90 15.59 -19.49
C GLY A 90 -15.49 14.61 -18.41
N LEU A 91 -16.37 14.39 -17.44
CA LEU A 91 -16.18 13.42 -16.35
C LEU A 91 -16.27 11.99 -16.90
N SER A 92 -15.35 11.10 -16.51
CA SER A 92 -15.35 9.69 -16.86
C SER A 92 -14.80 8.85 -15.71
N ALA A 93 -15.46 7.71 -15.45
CA ALA A 93 -14.92 6.67 -14.58
C ALA A 93 -13.91 5.76 -15.31
N ASP A 94 -13.89 5.82 -16.65
CA ASP A 94 -12.99 5.04 -17.50
C ASP A 94 -11.77 5.88 -17.88
N TYR A 95 -10.59 5.42 -17.47
CA TYR A 95 -9.30 6.03 -17.75
C TYR A 95 -8.18 5.00 -17.59
N ASN A 96 -7.03 5.27 -18.18
CA ASN A 96 -5.84 4.44 -18.00
C ASN A 96 -5.04 4.89 -16.76
N PRO A 97 -5.02 4.14 -15.66
CA PRO A 97 -4.29 4.52 -14.45
C PRO A 97 -2.80 4.79 -14.68
N SER A 98 -2.18 4.06 -15.61
CA SER A 98 -0.75 4.19 -15.90
C SER A 98 -0.34 5.56 -16.48
N GLU A 99 -1.31 6.38 -16.93
CA GLU A 99 -1.02 7.74 -17.38
C GLU A 99 -0.86 8.75 -16.22
N PHE A 100 -1.46 8.43 -15.07
CA PHE A 100 -1.57 9.31 -13.92
C PHE A 100 -0.85 8.81 -12.68
N MET A 101 -0.43 7.56 -12.67
CA MET A 101 0.17 6.91 -11.52
C MET A 101 1.49 6.26 -11.89
N GLU A 102 2.40 6.20 -10.95
CA GLU A 102 3.65 5.50 -11.14
C GLU A 102 3.40 4.01 -11.34
N VAL A 103 4.10 3.42 -12.30
CA VAL A 103 3.97 2.02 -12.68
C VAL A 103 5.23 1.27 -12.29
N ILE A 104 5.07 0.16 -11.60
CA ILE A 104 6.13 -0.83 -11.40
C ILE A 104 5.90 -1.91 -12.46
N ASP A 105 6.95 -2.23 -13.24
CA ASP A 105 6.84 -3.16 -14.37
C ASP A 105 6.23 -4.52 -13.95
N PRO A 106 4.96 -4.77 -14.30
CA PRO A 106 4.27 -5.98 -13.87
C PRO A 106 4.80 -7.22 -14.61
N SER A 107 5.30 -7.08 -15.84
CA SER A 107 5.80 -8.20 -16.62
C SER A 107 7.11 -8.73 -16.05
N LYS A 108 8.02 -7.83 -15.66
CA LYS A 108 9.27 -8.19 -14.97
C LYS A 108 8.98 -8.90 -13.65
N ASN A 109 8.07 -8.36 -12.84
CA ASN A 109 7.70 -8.95 -11.55
C ASN A 109 7.04 -10.33 -11.73
N ALA A 110 6.09 -10.47 -12.66
CA ALA A 110 5.46 -11.76 -12.94
C ALA A 110 6.46 -12.83 -13.40
N HIS A 111 7.43 -12.45 -14.24
CA HIS A 111 8.50 -13.35 -14.66
C HIS A 111 9.36 -13.82 -13.47
N GLU A 112 9.78 -12.90 -12.61
CA GLU A 112 10.58 -13.22 -11.43
C GLU A 112 9.80 -14.05 -10.41
N ILE A 113 8.53 -13.74 -10.16
CA ILE A 113 7.63 -14.55 -9.33
C ILE A 113 7.55 -15.97 -9.88
N GLY A 114 7.33 -16.12 -11.19
CA GLY A 114 7.28 -17.44 -11.81
C GLY A 114 8.56 -18.26 -11.64
N ALA A 115 9.72 -17.63 -11.69
CA ALA A 115 11.01 -18.26 -11.44
C ALA A 115 11.16 -18.69 -9.96
N LEU A 116 10.77 -17.81 -9.02
CA LEU A 116 10.82 -18.09 -7.59
C LEU A 116 9.86 -19.21 -7.18
N VAL A 117 8.64 -19.19 -7.68
CA VAL A 117 7.64 -20.24 -7.44
C VAL A 117 8.19 -21.60 -7.87
N ARG A 118 8.74 -21.73 -9.08
CA ARG A 118 9.34 -22.98 -9.54
C ARG A 118 10.56 -23.41 -8.74
N LYS A 119 11.29 -22.49 -8.16
CA LYS A 119 12.47 -22.76 -7.33
C LYS A 119 12.10 -23.22 -5.93
N LEU A 120 11.09 -22.62 -5.33
CA LEU A 120 10.76 -22.75 -3.91
C LEU A 120 9.71 -23.83 -3.62
N MET A 121 8.91 -24.23 -4.61
CA MET A 121 7.80 -25.18 -4.46
C MET A 121 8.07 -26.52 -5.13
N THR A 122 7.29 -27.52 -4.73
CA THR A 122 7.19 -28.78 -5.49
C THR A 122 6.62 -28.51 -6.90
N GLU A 123 6.81 -29.45 -7.82
CA GLU A 123 6.27 -29.31 -9.19
C GLU A 123 4.74 -29.10 -9.19
N LYS A 124 4.00 -29.91 -8.40
CA LYS A 124 2.53 -29.80 -8.30
C LYS A 124 2.10 -28.46 -7.69
N GLY A 125 2.81 -28.00 -6.66
CA GLY A 125 2.55 -26.71 -6.01
C GLY A 125 2.84 -25.53 -6.93
N ALA A 126 3.94 -25.59 -7.68
CA ALA A 126 4.28 -24.58 -8.66
C ALA A 126 3.27 -24.50 -9.80
N GLN A 127 2.80 -25.64 -10.32
CA GLN A 127 1.78 -25.69 -11.35
C GLN A 127 0.46 -25.06 -10.88
N LEU A 128 -0.02 -25.42 -9.69
CA LEU A 128 -1.22 -24.83 -9.07
C LEU A 128 -1.08 -23.30 -8.91
N THR A 129 0.02 -22.85 -8.28
CA THR A 129 0.27 -21.43 -8.01
C THR A 129 0.36 -20.61 -9.29
N LEU A 130 1.07 -21.10 -10.29
CA LEU A 130 1.20 -20.44 -11.59
C LEU A 130 -0.12 -20.40 -12.36
N HIS A 131 -0.96 -21.43 -12.23
CA HIS A 131 -2.31 -21.43 -12.80
C HIS A 131 -3.15 -20.30 -12.18
N MET A 132 -3.18 -20.18 -10.85
CA MET A 132 -3.92 -19.11 -10.15
C MET A 132 -3.41 -17.71 -10.52
N LEU A 133 -2.09 -17.53 -10.60
CA LEU A 133 -1.48 -16.26 -11.03
C LEU A 133 -1.83 -15.91 -12.48
N SER A 134 -1.81 -16.89 -13.38
CA SER A 134 -2.14 -16.70 -14.79
C SER A 134 -3.62 -16.34 -14.99
N ASP A 135 -4.51 -17.02 -14.28
CA ASP A 135 -5.95 -16.78 -14.34
C ASP A 135 -6.32 -15.35 -13.88
N ARG A 136 -5.54 -14.77 -12.98
CA ARG A 136 -5.69 -13.41 -12.46
C ARG A 136 -4.70 -12.41 -13.05
N GLY A 137 -3.97 -12.79 -14.10
CA GLY A 137 -2.85 -12.01 -14.61
C GLY A 137 -3.21 -10.59 -15.05
N LYS A 138 -4.40 -10.37 -15.61
CA LYS A 138 -4.86 -9.04 -16.02
C LYS A 138 -5.11 -8.14 -14.82
N GLU A 139 -5.83 -8.63 -13.82
CA GLU A 139 -6.13 -7.88 -12.60
C GLU A 139 -4.86 -7.60 -11.80
N LEU A 140 -4.00 -8.61 -11.63
CA LEU A 140 -2.73 -8.50 -10.91
C LEU A 140 -1.77 -7.50 -11.55
N SER A 141 -1.77 -7.39 -12.88
CA SER A 141 -0.87 -6.47 -13.60
C SER A 141 -1.11 -5.00 -13.29
N VAL A 142 -2.30 -4.64 -12.85
CA VAL A 142 -2.67 -3.26 -12.47
C VAL A 142 -2.94 -3.10 -10.98
N ALA A 143 -3.03 -4.20 -10.23
CA ALA A 143 -3.34 -4.18 -8.80
C ALA A 143 -2.23 -3.50 -7.99
N MET A 144 -2.65 -2.78 -6.95
CA MET A 144 -1.79 -2.11 -5.98
C MET A 144 -1.84 -2.85 -4.65
N ALA A 145 -0.74 -2.85 -3.90
CA ALA A 145 -0.71 -3.42 -2.56
C ALA A 145 -1.29 -2.49 -1.48
N ALA A 146 -1.40 -1.19 -1.79
CA ALA A 146 -2.01 -0.16 -0.95
C ALA A 146 -2.66 0.91 -1.82
N GLN A 147 -3.40 1.85 -1.23
CA GLN A 147 -3.86 3.06 -1.94
C GLN A 147 -2.69 3.77 -2.63
N TYR A 148 -2.97 4.45 -3.74
CA TYR A 148 -1.95 5.25 -4.44
C TYR A 148 -1.29 6.26 -3.49
N GLY A 149 0.03 6.23 -3.49
CA GLY A 149 0.78 7.00 -2.49
C GLY A 149 0.67 6.47 -1.06
N GLY A 150 0.07 5.31 -0.83
CA GLY A 150 -0.09 4.65 0.47
C GLY A 150 1.20 4.07 1.05
N TYR A 151 1.06 3.24 2.09
CA TYR A 151 2.15 2.84 2.98
C TYR A 151 3.28 2.07 2.27
N HIS A 152 2.96 1.10 1.40
CA HIS A 152 3.92 0.34 0.58
C HIS A 152 3.28 -0.08 -0.74
N ASP A 153 4.10 -0.13 -1.80
CA ASP A 153 3.69 -0.61 -3.13
C ASP A 153 2.33 -0.08 -3.64
N GLY A 154 1.95 1.14 -3.21
CA GLY A 154 0.76 1.86 -3.67
C GLY A 154 0.97 2.46 -5.07
N LYS A 155 1.41 1.64 -6.03
CA LYS A 155 1.68 1.98 -7.43
C LYS A 155 1.03 0.94 -8.33
N VAL A 156 0.75 1.27 -9.58
CA VAL A 156 0.22 0.29 -10.55
C VAL A 156 1.19 -0.88 -10.69
N GLY A 157 0.71 -2.11 -10.55
CA GLY A 157 1.55 -3.32 -10.51
C GLY A 157 2.26 -3.55 -9.17
N GLY A 158 1.94 -2.75 -8.16
CA GLY A 158 2.57 -2.82 -6.84
C GLY A 158 2.29 -4.11 -6.10
N LEU A 159 1.11 -4.72 -6.29
CA LEU A 159 0.79 -6.00 -5.66
C LEU A 159 1.74 -7.11 -6.14
N LEU A 160 2.06 -7.17 -7.43
CA LEU A 160 3.06 -8.12 -7.92
C LEU A 160 4.46 -7.82 -7.37
N ASN A 161 4.82 -6.54 -7.23
CA ASN A 161 6.11 -6.18 -6.62
C ASN A 161 6.20 -6.61 -5.15
N HIS A 162 5.12 -6.43 -4.40
CA HIS A 162 5.00 -6.90 -3.02
C HIS A 162 5.19 -8.42 -2.96
N ILE A 163 4.38 -9.21 -3.70
CA ILE A 163 4.51 -10.67 -3.76
C ILE A 163 5.94 -11.10 -4.11
N ARG A 164 6.57 -10.46 -5.11
CA ARG A 164 7.95 -10.74 -5.50
C ARG A 164 8.93 -10.54 -4.33
N LYS A 165 8.80 -9.45 -3.58
CA LYS A 165 9.66 -9.18 -2.41
C LYS A 165 9.46 -10.22 -1.31
N LEU A 166 8.20 -10.58 -1.01
CA LEU A 166 7.89 -11.62 -0.02
C LEU A 166 8.53 -12.96 -0.39
N LEU A 167 8.46 -13.36 -1.66
CA LEU A 167 9.09 -14.61 -2.12
C LEU A 167 10.62 -14.55 -2.02
N ARG A 168 11.24 -13.39 -2.20
CA ARG A 168 12.68 -13.22 -1.97
C ARG A 168 13.05 -13.34 -0.49
N TYR A 169 12.26 -12.75 0.39
CA TYR A 169 12.46 -12.93 1.84
C TYR A 169 12.27 -14.38 2.28
N ALA A 170 11.25 -15.06 1.74
CA ALA A 170 11.05 -16.49 1.98
C ALA A 170 12.20 -17.34 1.48
N GLU A 171 12.78 -17.04 0.31
CA GLU A 171 13.96 -17.73 -0.25
C GLU A 171 15.14 -17.69 0.74
N VAL A 172 15.45 -16.51 1.28
CA VAL A 172 16.51 -16.34 2.27
C VAL A 172 16.18 -17.07 3.57
N ALA A 173 14.96 -16.86 4.10
CA ALA A 173 14.53 -17.50 5.35
C ALA A 173 14.59 -19.03 5.26
N MET A 174 14.13 -19.62 4.16
CA MET A 174 14.18 -21.07 3.93
C MET A 174 15.59 -21.63 3.79
N THR A 175 16.57 -20.78 3.49
CA THR A 175 17.98 -21.18 3.40
C THR A 175 18.67 -21.10 4.76
N GLU A 176 18.34 -20.10 5.57
CA GLU A 176 19.11 -19.76 6.78
C GLU A 176 18.56 -20.39 8.06
N TYR A 177 17.26 -20.74 8.10
CA TYR A 177 16.64 -21.23 9.34
C TYR A 177 16.35 -22.73 9.32
N GLU A 178 16.91 -23.45 10.30
CA GLU A 178 16.75 -24.90 10.45
C GLU A 178 15.28 -25.33 10.58
N LEU A 179 14.46 -24.54 11.26
CA LEU A 179 13.01 -24.80 11.37
C LEU A 179 12.37 -24.98 9.99
N LEU A 180 12.75 -24.14 9.02
CA LEU A 180 12.21 -24.20 7.66
C LEU A 180 12.80 -25.34 6.84
N HIS A 181 14.01 -25.83 7.21
CA HIS A 181 14.61 -27.02 6.61
C HIS A 181 13.88 -28.30 7.04
N THR A 182 13.26 -28.32 8.23
CA THR A 182 12.53 -29.50 8.73
C THR A 182 11.10 -29.59 8.18
N MET A 183 10.59 -28.56 7.53
CA MET A 183 9.29 -28.59 6.88
C MET A 183 9.28 -29.60 5.73
N SER A 184 8.17 -30.33 5.62
CA SER A 184 7.90 -31.15 4.44
C SER A 184 7.79 -30.28 3.17
N PRO A 185 7.96 -30.87 1.98
CA PRO A 185 7.76 -30.13 0.73
C PRO A 185 6.37 -29.47 0.65
N GLU A 186 5.33 -30.15 1.13
CA GLU A 186 3.96 -29.64 1.13
C GLU A 186 3.76 -28.47 2.12
N GLU A 187 4.40 -28.49 3.26
CA GLU A 187 4.37 -27.38 4.23
C GLU A 187 5.07 -26.13 3.66
N ARG A 188 6.16 -26.32 2.91
CA ARG A 188 6.82 -25.22 2.18
C ARG A 188 5.90 -24.66 1.09
N ASP A 189 5.25 -25.56 0.33
CA ASP A 189 4.26 -25.16 -0.69
C ASP A 189 3.15 -24.31 -0.06
N LEU A 190 2.66 -24.68 1.13
CA LEU A 190 1.63 -23.95 1.85
C LEU A 190 2.06 -22.52 2.20
N VAL A 191 3.28 -22.35 2.75
CA VAL A 191 3.81 -21.02 3.07
C VAL A 191 3.98 -20.17 1.81
N ILE A 192 4.58 -20.74 0.76
CA ILE A 192 4.81 -20.01 -0.50
C ILE A 192 3.49 -19.63 -1.18
N LEU A 193 2.54 -20.56 -1.26
CA LEU A 193 1.20 -20.26 -1.80
C LEU A 193 0.50 -19.19 -0.95
N GLY A 194 0.60 -19.29 0.38
CA GLY A 194 0.10 -18.28 1.31
C GLY A 194 0.64 -16.89 1.01
N LEU A 195 1.96 -16.73 0.85
CA LEU A 195 2.62 -15.47 0.49
C LEU A 195 2.16 -14.92 -0.88
N VAL A 196 1.78 -15.80 -1.81
CA VAL A 196 1.29 -15.37 -3.14
C VAL A 196 -0.14 -14.85 -3.05
N VAL A 197 -1.01 -15.51 -2.28
CA VAL A 197 -2.46 -15.28 -2.36
C VAL A 197 -3.08 -14.49 -1.21
N HIS A 198 -2.33 -14.23 -0.09
CA HIS A 198 -2.89 -13.59 1.10
C HIS A 198 -3.59 -12.25 0.78
N ASP A 199 -3.05 -11.53 -0.16
CA ASP A 199 -3.47 -10.18 -0.56
C ASP A 199 -4.29 -10.15 -1.87
N PHE A 200 -4.70 -11.29 -2.42
CA PHE A 200 -5.48 -11.32 -3.68
C PHE A 200 -6.78 -10.52 -3.60
N GLY A 201 -7.36 -10.39 -2.41
CA GLY A 201 -8.56 -9.57 -2.22
C GLY A 201 -8.37 -8.09 -2.55
N LYS A 202 -7.14 -7.58 -2.54
CA LYS A 202 -6.82 -6.20 -2.94
C LYS A 202 -7.15 -5.91 -4.41
N ILE A 203 -7.25 -6.93 -5.25
CA ILE A 203 -7.74 -6.83 -6.65
C ILE A 203 -9.18 -6.27 -6.68
N LEU A 204 -10.00 -6.60 -5.68
CA LEU A 204 -11.39 -6.18 -5.55
C LEU A 204 -11.52 -4.95 -4.64
N GLU A 205 -10.77 -4.91 -3.56
CA GLU A 205 -10.80 -3.83 -2.56
C GLU A 205 -10.32 -2.50 -3.13
N LEU A 206 -9.29 -2.53 -4.01
CA LEU A 206 -8.65 -1.35 -4.58
C LEU A 206 -8.85 -1.31 -6.09
N LYS A 207 -9.33 -0.18 -6.59
CA LYS A 207 -9.39 0.10 -8.02
C LYS A 207 -8.78 1.46 -8.30
N ASN A 208 -7.79 1.48 -9.21
CA ASN A 208 -7.14 2.72 -9.63
C ASN A 208 -6.58 3.55 -8.45
N GLY A 209 -6.04 2.86 -7.44
CA GLY A 209 -5.41 3.49 -6.29
C GLY A 209 -6.35 4.02 -5.21
N ALA A 210 -7.64 3.74 -5.29
CA ALA A 210 -8.62 4.09 -4.28
C ALA A 210 -9.44 2.89 -3.82
N TYR A 211 -9.97 2.94 -2.61
CA TYR A 211 -10.91 1.94 -2.13
C TYR A 211 -12.19 1.96 -2.96
N THR A 212 -12.68 0.77 -3.27
CA THR A 212 -13.98 0.57 -3.93
C THR A 212 -15.11 0.53 -2.89
N GLU A 213 -16.35 0.54 -3.35
CA GLU A 213 -17.52 0.32 -2.49
C GLU A 213 -17.54 -1.08 -1.83
N ILE A 214 -16.85 -2.06 -2.43
CA ILE A 214 -16.70 -3.41 -1.87
C ILE A 214 -15.75 -3.42 -0.67
N SER A 215 -14.93 -2.39 -0.47
CA SER A 215 -13.96 -2.29 0.64
C SER A 215 -14.59 -2.24 2.05
N ILE A 216 -15.91 -2.20 2.16
CA ILE A 216 -16.63 -2.49 3.41
C ILE A 216 -16.35 -3.92 3.91
N VAL A 217 -15.93 -4.82 3.01
CA VAL A 217 -15.46 -6.18 3.32
C VAL A 217 -13.94 -6.17 3.26
N PRO A 218 -13.22 -6.57 4.31
CA PRO A 218 -11.76 -6.61 4.31
C PRO A 218 -11.21 -7.50 3.18
N HIS A 219 -10.09 -7.09 2.57
CA HIS A 219 -9.45 -7.86 1.47
C HIS A 219 -9.12 -9.29 1.86
N THR A 220 -8.91 -9.61 3.14
CA THR A 220 -8.70 -10.99 3.61
C THR A 220 -9.90 -11.88 3.30
N TYR A 221 -11.13 -11.41 3.52
CA TYR A 221 -12.35 -12.13 3.14
C TYR A 221 -12.56 -12.16 1.64
N LEU A 222 -12.26 -11.07 0.94
CA LEU A 222 -12.32 -11.02 -0.52
C LEU A 222 -11.29 -11.99 -1.15
N ALA A 223 -10.12 -12.16 -0.53
CA ALA A 223 -9.15 -13.18 -0.93
C ALA A 223 -9.70 -14.59 -0.76
N ILE A 224 -10.37 -14.89 0.35
CA ILE A 224 -11.05 -16.18 0.55
C ILE A 224 -12.09 -16.43 -0.55
N GLU A 225 -12.88 -15.42 -0.92
CA GLU A 225 -13.84 -15.54 -2.01
C GLU A 225 -13.18 -15.89 -3.34
N ILE A 226 -12.04 -15.25 -3.65
CA ILE A 226 -11.26 -15.57 -4.85
C ILE A 226 -10.72 -17.00 -4.78
N ILE A 227 -10.10 -17.39 -3.66
CA ILE A 227 -9.48 -18.71 -3.47
C ILE A 227 -10.50 -19.83 -3.46
N SER A 228 -11.73 -19.58 -3.00
CA SER A 228 -12.80 -20.58 -3.00
C SER A 228 -13.10 -21.15 -4.39
N LYS A 229 -12.81 -20.41 -5.45
CA LYS A 229 -12.97 -20.88 -6.84
C LYS A 229 -11.97 -21.96 -7.22
N TYR A 230 -10.88 -22.08 -6.48
CA TYR A 230 -9.82 -23.08 -6.70
C TYR A 230 -9.85 -24.19 -5.64
N LYS A 231 -10.89 -24.21 -4.78
CA LYS A 231 -10.98 -25.17 -3.67
C LYS A 231 -10.76 -26.60 -4.13
N ASP A 232 -11.56 -27.08 -5.08
CA ASP A 232 -11.50 -28.46 -5.56
C ASP A 232 -10.10 -28.78 -6.10
N LEU A 233 -9.50 -27.89 -6.87
CA LEU A 233 -8.15 -28.06 -7.42
C LEU A 233 -7.08 -28.11 -6.31
N ILE A 234 -7.22 -27.28 -5.25
CA ILE A 234 -6.30 -27.30 -4.10
C ILE A 234 -6.46 -28.62 -3.34
N GLU A 235 -7.70 -29.06 -3.08
CA GLU A 235 -7.99 -30.30 -2.35
C GLU A 235 -7.54 -31.54 -3.13
N GLU A 236 -7.68 -31.57 -4.47
CA GLU A 236 -7.14 -32.61 -5.33
C GLU A 236 -5.62 -32.65 -5.35
N THR A 237 -4.96 -31.48 -5.34
CA THR A 237 -3.51 -31.38 -5.36
C THR A 237 -2.87 -31.80 -4.03
N TYR A 238 -3.54 -31.48 -2.93
CA TYR A 238 -3.06 -31.75 -1.55
C TYR A 238 -4.11 -32.48 -0.73
N ASN A 239 -5.00 -31.76 -0.04
CA ASN A 239 -6.15 -32.27 0.72
C ASN A 239 -6.96 -31.10 1.32
N GLU A 240 -8.09 -31.44 2.00
CA GLU A 240 -8.95 -30.45 2.66
C GLU A 240 -8.20 -29.66 3.76
N MET A 241 -7.31 -30.30 4.54
CA MET A 241 -6.60 -29.62 5.61
C MET A 241 -5.65 -28.53 5.06
N PHE A 242 -4.96 -28.79 3.96
CA PHE A 242 -4.14 -27.80 3.28
C PHE A 242 -4.96 -26.56 2.89
N TYR A 243 -6.16 -26.77 2.32
CA TYR A 243 -7.06 -25.67 1.99
C TYR A 243 -7.50 -24.89 3.22
N ARG A 244 -7.79 -25.56 4.35
CA ARG A 244 -8.15 -24.90 5.63
C ARG A 244 -7.00 -24.09 6.21
N GLU A 245 -5.79 -24.63 6.19
CA GLU A 245 -4.59 -23.91 6.62
C GLU A 245 -4.30 -22.68 5.72
N LEU A 246 -4.50 -22.79 4.40
CA LEU A 246 -4.39 -21.67 3.49
C LEU A 246 -5.40 -20.56 3.80
N GLN A 247 -6.65 -20.93 4.13
CA GLN A 247 -7.64 -19.95 4.59
C GLN A 247 -7.21 -19.27 5.90
N ALA A 248 -6.67 -20.03 6.85
CA ALA A 248 -6.16 -19.47 8.10
C ALA A 248 -5.01 -18.47 7.84
N ILE A 249 -4.05 -18.81 6.98
CA ILE A 249 -2.98 -17.91 6.55
C ILE A 249 -3.55 -16.59 6.02
N ILE A 250 -4.52 -16.65 5.11
CA ILE A 250 -5.13 -15.47 4.50
C ILE A 250 -5.85 -14.59 5.54
N LEU A 251 -6.58 -15.19 6.47
CA LEU A 251 -7.33 -14.44 7.48
C LEU A 251 -6.43 -13.84 8.56
N GLU A 252 -5.32 -14.49 8.89
CA GLU A 252 -4.50 -14.22 10.06
C GLU A 252 -3.19 -13.47 9.75
N HIS A 253 -2.86 -13.20 8.46
CA HIS A 253 -1.58 -12.59 8.09
C HIS A 253 -1.37 -11.18 8.65
N HIS A 254 -2.42 -10.45 9.00
CA HIS A 254 -2.30 -9.12 9.62
C HIS A 254 -1.85 -9.18 11.09
N GLY A 255 -1.91 -10.33 11.75
CA GLY A 255 -1.45 -10.50 13.13
C GLY A 255 -2.22 -9.61 14.10
N GLU A 256 -1.50 -8.76 14.85
CA GLU A 256 -2.10 -7.86 15.85
C GLU A 256 -3.05 -6.79 15.29
N PHE A 257 -3.00 -6.55 13.97
CA PHE A 257 -3.88 -5.61 13.28
C PHE A 257 -5.15 -6.29 12.71
N GLY A 258 -5.34 -7.58 12.95
CA GLY A 258 -6.48 -8.38 12.49
C GLY A 258 -6.67 -9.63 13.36
N GLU A 259 -6.92 -10.77 12.73
CA GLU A 259 -6.94 -12.05 13.41
C GLU A 259 -5.51 -12.52 13.74
N ARG A 260 -5.28 -12.95 14.97
CA ARG A 260 -3.96 -13.42 15.39
C ARG A 260 -3.63 -14.80 14.80
N PRO A 261 -2.40 -15.01 14.28
CA PRO A 261 -1.97 -16.31 13.80
C PRO A 261 -2.13 -17.43 14.82
N LYS A 262 -2.75 -18.53 14.42
CA LYS A 262 -2.98 -19.73 15.24
C LYS A 262 -2.09 -20.89 14.81
N THR A 263 -1.48 -20.79 13.61
CA THR A 263 -0.58 -21.82 13.09
C THR A 263 0.82 -21.24 12.84
N VAL A 264 1.82 -22.13 12.80
CA VAL A 264 3.21 -21.73 12.49
C VAL A 264 3.28 -21.12 11.08
N TYR A 265 2.53 -21.67 10.14
CA TYR A 265 2.52 -21.20 8.74
C TYR A 265 1.92 -19.80 8.60
N ALA A 266 0.78 -19.56 9.27
CA ALA A 266 0.18 -18.22 9.30
C ALA A 266 1.11 -17.19 9.96
N TYR A 267 1.79 -17.58 11.04
CA TYR A 267 2.77 -16.71 11.71
C TYR A 267 3.98 -16.39 10.83
N LEU A 268 4.51 -17.37 10.09
CA LEU A 268 5.63 -17.14 9.16
C LEU A 268 5.24 -16.18 8.04
N VAL A 269 4.05 -16.36 7.45
CA VAL A 269 3.54 -15.45 6.42
C VAL A 269 3.36 -14.05 7.00
N HIS A 270 2.76 -13.91 8.19
CA HIS A 270 2.61 -12.64 8.89
C HIS A 270 3.96 -11.92 9.09
N VAL A 271 5.00 -12.62 9.58
CA VAL A 271 6.31 -11.99 9.84
C VAL A 271 6.99 -11.54 8.56
N ILE A 272 6.91 -12.33 7.48
CA ILE A 272 7.50 -11.99 6.19
C ILE A 272 6.78 -10.79 5.56
N ASP A 273 5.45 -10.75 5.63
CA ASP A 273 4.63 -9.61 5.15
C ASP A 273 4.91 -8.35 5.98
N LEU A 274 4.94 -8.48 7.31
CA LEU A 274 5.25 -7.39 8.23
C LEU A 274 6.63 -6.79 7.93
N LEU A 275 7.64 -7.62 7.63
CA LEU A 275 8.98 -7.15 7.26
C LEU A 275 8.93 -6.24 6.03
N ASP A 276 8.25 -6.67 4.96
CA ASP A 276 8.14 -5.84 3.75
C ASP A 276 7.41 -4.54 4.01
N SER A 277 6.27 -4.59 4.67
CA SER A 277 5.47 -3.40 4.97
C SER A 277 6.25 -2.39 5.82
N ARG A 278 6.98 -2.84 6.84
CA ARG A 278 7.77 -1.98 7.73
C ARG A 278 8.98 -1.36 7.03
N VAL A 279 9.75 -2.15 6.29
CA VAL A 279 10.94 -1.66 5.56
C VAL A 279 10.51 -0.68 4.46
N SER A 280 9.50 -1.01 3.69
CA SER A 280 8.98 -0.13 2.64
C SER A 280 8.39 1.17 3.20
N GLY A 281 7.71 1.10 4.35
CA GLY A 281 7.20 2.29 5.05
C GLY A 281 8.32 3.20 5.55
N LEU A 282 9.39 2.65 6.11
CA LEU A 282 10.59 3.41 6.52
C LEU A 282 11.27 4.04 5.32
N GLN A 283 11.47 3.30 4.23
CA GLN A 283 12.08 3.80 3.01
C GLN A 283 11.38 5.08 2.52
N ARG A 284 10.05 5.08 2.49
CA ARG A 284 9.29 6.27 2.09
C ARG A 284 9.47 7.47 3.03
N LYS A 285 9.66 7.23 4.33
CA LYS A 285 9.87 8.30 5.31
C LYS A 285 11.22 9.01 5.13
N VAL A 286 12.18 8.33 4.53
CA VAL A 286 13.54 8.84 4.32
C VAL A 286 13.86 9.09 2.84
N GLU A 287 12.87 8.92 1.97
CA GLU A 287 13.00 9.20 0.55
C GLU A 287 13.31 10.69 0.30
N GLY A 288 14.25 10.96 -0.62
CA GLY A 288 14.65 12.33 -0.99
C GLY A 288 15.71 12.96 -0.09
N LEU A 289 16.17 12.28 0.98
CA LEU A 289 17.29 12.77 1.78
C LEU A 289 18.60 12.61 1.03
N GLU A 290 19.43 13.66 1.06
CA GLU A 290 20.78 13.67 0.49
C GLU A 290 21.80 13.03 1.45
N LEU A 291 22.97 12.65 0.92
CA LEU A 291 24.08 12.15 1.76
C LEU A 291 24.51 13.22 2.77
N GLY A 292 24.65 12.82 4.03
CA GLY A 292 24.94 13.73 5.13
C GLY A 292 23.73 14.31 5.85
N ASP A 293 22.51 14.16 5.29
CA ASP A 293 21.28 14.61 5.93
C ASP A 293 20.95 13.78 7.17
N THR A 294 20.33 14.48 8.13
CA THR A 294 19.77 13.86 9.34
C THR A 294 18.32 14.27 9.49
N THR A 295 17.46 13.32 9.79
CA THR A 295 16.04 13.58 10.07
C THR A 295 15.54 12.70 11.20
N ASN A 296 14.45 13.15 11.85
CA ASN A 296 13.71 12.36 12.83
C ASN A 296 12.37 11.95 12.20
N VAL A 297 12.08 10.66 12.23
CA VAL A 297 10.83 10.11 11.71
C VAL A 297 10.04 9.42 12.83
N ALA A 298 8.75 9.73 12.89
CA ALA A 298 7.82 8.94 13.70
C ALA A 298 7.34 7.75 12.86
N PHE A 299 7.58 6.54 13.35
CA PHE A 299 7.22 5.32 12.66
C PHE A 299 6.92 4.20 13.65
N ASP A 300 5.76 3.55 13.50
CA ASP A 300 5.35 2.41 14.31
C ASP A 300 5.43 2.64 15.84
N GLY A 301 5.01 3.81 16.28
CA GLY A 301 5.08 4.24 17.69
C GLY A 301 6.46 4.67 18.16
N TYR A 302 7.49 4.51 17.34
CA TYR A 302 8.86 4.91 17.64
C TYR A 302 9.19 6.29 17.10
N LYS A 303 10.09 6.98 17.77
CA LYS A 303 10.80 8.17 17.27
C LYS A 303 12.18 7.71 16.83
N LEU A 304 12.38 7.59 15.53
CA LEU A 304 13.63 7.10 14.94
C LEU A 304 14.42 8.27 14.37
N GLN A 305 15.72 8.32 14.65
CA GLN A 305 16.65 9.21 13.98
C GLN A 305 17.26 8.46 12.80
N PHE A 306 17.25 9.10 11.64
CA PHE A 306 17.92 8.60 10.46
C PHE A 306 19.01 9.57 10.02
N ASN A 307 20.24 9.08 9.96
CA ASN A 307 21.40 9.80 9.47
C ASN A 307 21.83 9.14 8.16
N ARG A 308 21.73 9.88 7.05
CA ARG A 308 22.25 9.35 5.79
C ARG A 308 23.76 9.51 5.75
N TYR A 309 24.43 8.41 6.09
CA TYR A 309 25.87 8.39 6.28
C TYR A 309 26.63 8.73 5.00
N ASP A 310 27.49 9.74 5.07
CA ASP A 310 28.44 10.11 4.02
C ASP A 310 29.88 9.81 4.49
N ALA A 311 30.45 8.76 3.92
CA ALA A 311 31.82 8.33 4.26
C ALA A 311 32.90 9.35 3.81
N SER A 312 32.58 10.25 2.88
CA SER A 312 33.47 11.33 2.45
C SER A 312 33.48 12.51 3.42
N ASN A 313 32.44 12.63 4.25
CA ASN A 313 32.32 13.69 5.24
C ASN A 313 32.99 13.27 6.55
N THR A 314 34.22 13.75 6.76
CA THR A 314 34.95 13.56 8.02
C THR A 314 34.55 14.53 9.13
N GLY A 315 33.53 15.36 8.90
CA GLY A 315 32.97 16.30 9.88
C GLY A 315 32.26 15.59 11.04
N THR A 316 32.13 16.28 12.13
CA THR A 316 31.36 15.83 13.29
C THR A 316 29.88 15.76 12.93
N TYR A 317 29.29 14.58 13.00
CA TYR A 317 27.83 14.44 12.96
C TYR A 317 27.22 15.28 14.06
N PRO A 318 26.10 15.98 13.83
CA PRO A 318 25.41 16.68 14.89
C PRO A 318 25.09 15.67 15.99
N THR A 319 25.62 15.92 17.17
CA THR A 319 25.28 15.12 18.35
C THR A 319 23.79 15.24 18.56
N ALA A 320 23.13 14.09 18.73
CA ALA A 320 21.69 14.07 19.04
C ALA A 320 21.40 15.12 20.15
N PRO A 321 20.32 15.91 20.03
CA PRO A 321 19.96 16.83 21.10
C PRO A 321 19.89 16.03 22.40
N LYS A 322 20.63 16.48 23.43
CA LYS A 322 20.61 15.86 24.74
C LYS A 322 19.13 15.79 25.14
N GLN A 323 18.59 14.60 25.29
CA GLN A 323 17.30 14.45 25.96
C GLN A 323 17.46 15.00 27.34
N GLU A 324 16.78 16.10 27.67
CA GLU A 324 16.59 16.50 29.06
C GLU A 324 15.86 15.34 29.73
N VAL A 325 16.61 14.58 30.51
CA VAL A 325 16.06 13.59 31.43
C VAL A 325 15.22 14.39 32.41
N ALA A 326 13.90 14.33 32.25
CA ALA A 326 13.00 14.89 33.25
C ALA A 326 13.35 14.24 34.60
N THR A 327 13.85 15.06 35.52
CA THR A 327 14.09 14.65 36.90
C THR A 327 12.78 14.13 37.46
N PRO A 328 12.75 12.93 38.07
CA PRO A 328 11.53 12.43 38.71
C PRO A 328 11.16 13.45 39.81
N THR A 329 9.98 14.02 39.73
CA THR A 329 9.38 14.75 40.84
C THR A 329 9.21 13.77 41.99
N GLU A 330 9.87 14.03 43.15
CA GLU A 330 9.64 13.30 44.39
C GLU A 330 8.14 13.37 44.74
N GLU A 331 7.48 12.23 44.68
CA GLU A 331 6.17 12.06 45.28
C GLU A 331 6.29 12.19 46.78
N THR A 332 5.80 13.30 47.30
CA THR A 332 5.53 13.45 48.73
C THR A 332 4.51 12.44 49.17
N THR A 333 4.97 11.40 49.88
CA THR A 333 4.10 10.50 50.63
C THR A 333 3.45 11.25 51.78
N GLU A 334 2.20 11.70 51.59
CA GLU A 334 1.34 12.04 52.73
C GLU A 334 0.96 10.76 53.47
N SER A 335 1.43 10.69 54.73
CA SER A 335 0.99 9.70 55.71
C SER A 335 -0.45 10.00 56.11
N ILE A 336 -1.35 9.04 55.91
CA ILE A 336 -2.68 9.06 56.54
C ILE A 336 -2.58 8.29 57.86
N ASP A 337 -2.76 9.04 58.98
CA ASP A 337 -3.12 8.51 60.30
C ASP A 337 -4.63 8.12 60.34
#